data_008be897d445f4061c39a7feff7ee5f9
#
_entry.id   008be897d445f4061c39a7feff7ee5f9
#
_cell.length_a   1.000
_cell.length_b   1.000
_cell.length_c   1.000
_cell.angle_alpha   90.00
_cell.angle_beta   90.00
_cell.angle_gamma   90.00
#
_symmetry.space_group_name_H-M   'P 1'
#
loop_
_entity.id
_entity.type
_entity.pdbx_description
1 polymer ?
#
loop_
_entity_poly.entity_id
_entity_poly.type
_entity_poly.pdbx_seq_one_letter_code
_entity_poly.pdbx_strand_id
1 'polypeptide(L)'
;MTALNDTERAVRNWTAGRPHRPAPMRPPRSEETASERPSRYYPTWLPSRSFIAAVIAIGGMQLLATMDSTVAIVALPKIQNELSLSDAGRSWVITAYVLTFGGLMLLGGRLGDTIGRKRTFIVGVALFTISSVLCAVAWDEATLVIARLSQGVGSAIASPTGLALVATTFPKGPARNAATAVFAAMTAIGSVMGLVVGGALTEVSWRWAFLVNVPIGLVMIYLARTALRETNKERMKLDATGAILATLACTAAVFAFSIGPEKGWMSGITIGSGLVALAAAVAFVIVERTAENPVVPFHLFRHRNRLVTFSAILLAGGVMFSLTVCIGLYVQDILGYSALRAGVGFIPFVIAMGIGLGVSSQLVSRFSPRVLTIGGGYLLFGAMLYGSFFMHRGVPYFPNLVMPIVVGGIGIGMAVVPLTLSAIAGVGFDQIGPVSAIALMLQSLGGPLVLAVIQAVITSRTLYLGGTTGPVKFMNDVQLAALDHAYTYGLLWVAGAAIIVGGMALFIGYTPQQVAHAQEVKEAIDAGEL
;
A
#
# COMPACT_ATOMS: atom_id res chain seq x y z
N MET A 1 4.97 16.74 28.84
CA MET A 1 3.82 17.42 29.49
C MET A 1 3.59 18.85 29.01
N THR A 2 4.62 19.61 28.66
CA THR A 2 4.50 21.00 28.16
C THR A 2 3.85 21.14 26.79
N ALA A 3 4.12 20.23 25.84
CA ALA A 3 3.57 20.31 24.48
C ALA A 3 2.05 20.00 24.38
N LEU A 4 1.52 19.19 25.30
CA LEU A 4 0.08 18.91 25.39
C LEU A 4 -0.73 20.13 25.85
N ASN A 5 -0.14 20.95 26.73
CA ASN A 5 -0.79 22.16 27.24
C ASN A 5 -0.92 23.26 26.17
N ASP A 6 0.03 23.35 25.25
CA ASP A 6 0.00 24.38 24.19
C ASP A 6 -1.01 24.02 23.09
N THR A 7 -1.17 22.73 22.80
CA THR A 7 -2.19 22.25 21.84
C THR A 7 -3.61 22.41 22.41
N GLU A 8 -3.81 22.08 23.68
CA GLU A 8 -5.10 22.33 24.35
C GLU A 8 -5.44 23.82 24.44
N ARG A 9 -4.46 24.70 24.63
CA ARG A 9 -4.67 26.14 24.61
C ARG A 9 -5.03 26.66 23.22
N ALA A 10 -4.40 26.16 22.16
CA ALA A 10 -4.71 26.53 20.79
C ALA A 10 -6.14 26.10 20.40
N VAL A 11 -6.54 24.89 20.78
CA VAL A 11 -7.91 24.37 20.53
C VAL A 11 -8.97 25.13 21.36
N ARG A 12 -8.70 25.44 22.64
CA ARG A 12 -9.61 26.27 23.46
C ARG A 12 -9.76 27.67 22.91
N ASN A 13 -8.70 28.29 22.41
CA ASN A 13 -8.76 29.60 21.79
C ASN A 13 -9.56 29.59 20.47
N TRP A 14 -9.49 28.49 19.72
CA TRP A 14 -10.27 28.32 18.50
C TRP A 14 -11.77 28.11 18.79
N THR A 15 -12.12 27.34 19.83
CA THR A 15 -13.51 27.14 20.24
C THR A 15 -14.10 28.34 20.97
N ALA A 16 -13.28 29.14 21.66
CA ALA A 16 -13.69 30.37 22.35
C ALA A 16 -13.86 31.59 21.40
N GLY A 17 -13.23 31.54 20.24
CA GLY A 17 -13.23 32.62 19.24
C GLY A 17 -14.37 32.60 18.25
N ARG A 18 -15.45 31.82 18.47
CA ARG A 18 -16.65 32.00 17.66
C ARG A 18 -17.30 33.32 18.02
N PRO A 19 -17.38 34.32 17.12
CA PRO A 19 -18.07 35.56 17.41
C PRO A 19 -19.53 35.24 17.70
N HIS A 20 -20.02 35.74 18.83
CA HIS A 20 -21.44 35.77 19.13
C HIS A 20 -22.17 36.31 17.91
N ARG A 21 -23.04 35.51 17.29
CA ARG A 21 -23.96 36.00 16.29
C ARG A 21 -24.80 37.12 16.91
N PRO A 22 -24.72 38.36 16.42
CA PRO A 22 -25.65 39.37 16.84
C PRO A 22 -27.06 38.92 16.44
N ALA A 23 -28.04 39.21 17.31
CA ALA A 23 -29.45 38.93 17.06
C ALA A 23 -29.87 39.52 15.69
N PRO A 24 -30.75 38.86 14.94
CA PRO A 24 -31.14 39.34 13.62
C PRO A 24 -31.84 40.68 13.75
N MET A 25 -31.23 41.77 13.28
CA MET A 25 -31.89 43.02 13.01
C MET A 25 -32.91 42.77 11.90
N ARG A 26 -34.19 43.06 12.17
CA ARG A 26 -35.23 43.08 11.14
C ARG A 26 -34.88 44.16 10.11
N PRO A 27 -34.78 43.82 8.83
CA PRO A 27 -34.63 44.85 7.80
C PRO A 27 -35.95 45.64 7.66
N PRO A 28 -35.88 46.94 7.28
CA PRO A 28 -37.05 47.72 6.97
C PRO A 28 -37.79 47.14 5.76
N ARG A 29 -39.11 47.12 5.82
CA ARG A 29 -39.96 46.75 4.69
C ARG A 29 -39.70 47.73 3.54
N SER A 30 -39.15 47.26 2.46
CA SER A 30 -39.13 47.93 1.16
C SER A 30 -39.96 47.12 0.18
N GLU A 31 -40.85 47.81 -0.44
CA GLU A 31 -41.79 47.54 -1.52
C GLU A 31 -41.49 46.36 -2.44
N GLU A 32 -42.54 45.57 -2.66
CA GLU A 32 -42.66 44.55 -3.69
C GLU A 32 -42.42 45.15 -5.09
N THR A 33 -41.36 44.75 -5.75
CA THR A 33 -41.26 44.81 -7.20
C THR A 33 -40.98 43.40 -7.76
N ALA A 34 -41.88 43.03 -8.60
CA ALA A 34 -41.98 41.96 -9.58
C ALA A 34 -40.85 40.93 -9.68
N SER A 35 -41.23 39.66 -9.47
CA SER A 35 -40.80 38.46 -10.20
C SER A 35 -39.32 38.36 -10.58
N GLU A 36 -38.48 38.03 -9.62
CA GLU A 36 -37.30 37.22 -9.91
C GLU A 36 -37.60 35.76 -9.53
N ARG A 37 -37.79 34.93 -10.54
CA ARG A 37 -37.80 33.48 -10.38
C ARG A 37 -36.50 33.10 -9.70
N PRO A 38 -36.48 32.21 -8.69
CA PRO A 38 -35.23 31.76 -8.09
C PRO A 38 -34.37 31.17 -9.21
N SER A 39 -33.27 31.84 -9.53
CA SER A 39 -32.25 31.27 -10.37
C SER A 39 -31.87 29.97 -9.71
N ARG A 40 -32.15 28.84 -10.37
CA ARG A 40 -31.64 27.54 -9.97
C ARG A 40 -30.13 27.72 -9.85
N TYR A 41 -29.66 27.74 -8.62
CA TYR A 41 -28.22 27.71 -8.32
C TYR A 41 -27.71 26.38 -8.85
N TYR A 42 -27.39 26.34 -10.13
CA TYR A 42 -26.58 25.28 -10.66
C TYR A 42 -25.22 25.52 -10.05
N PRO A 43 -24.68 24.55 -9.30
CA PRO A 43 -23.34 24.71 -8.78
C PRO A 43 -22.39 24.94 -9.97
N THR A 44 -21.71 26.06 -10.00
CA THR A 44 -20.78 26.51 -11.04
C THR A 44 -19.52 25.64 -11.14
N TRP A 45 -19.47 24.50 -10.43
CA TRP A 45 -18.38 23.53 -10.41
C TRP A 45 -18.65 22.30 -11.31
N LEU A 46 -19.50 22.41 -12.32
CA LEU A 46 -19.49 21.38 -13.37
C LEU A 46 -18.05 21.21 -13.84
N PRO A 47 -17.49 20.00 -13.75
CA PRO A 47 -16.06 19.80 -13.97
C PRO A 47 -15.70 20.25 -15.39
N SER A 48 -14.87 21.28 -15.50
CA SER A 48 -14.34 21.71 -16.79
C SER A 48 -13.57 20.54 -17.42
N ARG A 49 -13.46 20.49 -18.75
CA ARG A 49 -12.68 19.45 -19.44
C ARG A 49 -11.26 19.34 -18.87
N SER A 50 -10.66 20.44 -18.45
CA SER A 50 -9.34 20.45 -17.80
C SER A 50 -9.38 19.85 -16.39
N PHE A 51 -10.47 20.01 -15.64
CA PHE A 51 -10.64 19.38 -14.33
C PHE A 51 -10.69 17.86 -14.47
N ILE A 52 -11.55 17.35 -15.36
CA ILE A 52 -11.68 15.91 -15.61
C ILE A 52 -10.34 15.32 -16.08
N ALA A 53 -9.66 15.99 -17.01
CA ALA A 53 -8.37 15.56 -17.51
C ALA A 53 -7.29 15.50 -16.41
N ALA A 54 -7.27 16.47 -15.50
CA ALA A 54 -6.36 16.47 -14.35
C ALA A 54 -6.66 15.32 -13.37
N VAL A 55 -7.94 15.09 -13.05
CA VAL A 55 -8.36 13.99 -12.16
C VAL A 55 -8.01 12.63 -12.77
N ILE A 56 -8.25 12.44 -14.07
CA ILE A 56 -7.90 11.20 -14.78
C ILE A 56 -6.38 11.00 -14.82
N ALA A 57 -5.60 12.05 -15.10
CA ALA A 57 -4.15 11.96 -15.12
C ALA A 57 -3.58 11.52 -13.76
N ILE A 58 -4.04 12.16 -12.68
CA ILE A 58 -3.53 11.90 -11.34
C ILE A 58 -4.06 10.56 -10.79
N GLY A 59 -5.38 10.35 -10.88
CA GLY A 59 -6.01 9.11 -10.41
C GLY A 59 -5.58 7.88 -11.20
N GLY A 60 -5.32 8.05 -12.51
CA GLY A 60 -4.83 6.98 -13.37
C GLY A 60 -3.48 6.41 -12.93
N MET A 61 -2.58 7.22 -12.33
CA MET A 61 -1.33 6.68 -11.79
C MET A 61 -1.58 5.77 -10.59
N GLN A 62 -2.51 6.13 -9.71
CA GLN A 62 -2.86 5.30 -8.57
C GLN A 62 -3.51 3.98 -9.03
N LEU A 63 -4.37 4.06 -10.06
CA LEU A 63 -4.93 2.88 -10.71
C LEU A 63 -3.84 2.00 -11.30
N LEU A 64 -2.89 2.57 -12.08
CA LEU A 64 -1.79 1.80 -12.67
C LEU A 64 -0.93 1.12 -11.62
N ALA A 65 -0.53 1.83 -10.56
CA ALA A 65 0.35 1.29 -9.53
C ALA A 65 -0.29 0.09 -8.79
N THR A 66 -1.59 0.17 -8.48
CA THR A 66 -2.32 -0.91 -7.81
C THR A 66 -2.70 -2.05 -8.76
N MET A 67 -3.10 -1.72 -9.98
CA MET A 67 -3.39 -2.69 -11.02
C MET A 67 -2.15 -3.54 -11.34
N ASP A 68 -1.01 -2.92 -11.55
CA ASP A 68 0.24 -3.61 -11.86
C ASP A 68 0.68 -4.58 -10.74
N SER A 69 0.53 -4.17 -9.47
CA SER A 69 0.84 -5.03 -8.32
C SER A 69 -0.03 -6.29 -8.29
N THR A 70 -1.32 -6.17 -8.59
CA THR A 70 -2.26 -7.30 -8.55
C THR A 70 -2.18 -8.17 -9.80
N VAL A 71 -1.94 -7.56 -10.97
CA VAL A 71 -1.66 -8.27 -12.22
C VAL A 71 -0.45 -9.19 -12.06
N ALA A 72 0.64 -8.68 -11.47
CA ALA A 72 1.86 -9.46 -11.28
C ALA A 72 1.60 -10.73 -10.44
N ILE A 73 0.77 -10.65 -9.38
CA ILE A 73 0.42 -11.81 -8.54
C ILE A 73 -0.30 -12.90 -9.36
N VAL A 74 -1.25 -12.50 -10.19
CA VAL A 74 -2.05 -13.45 -10.99
C VAL A 74 -1.24 -14.03 -12.15
N ALA A 75 -0.31 -13.26 -12.72
CA ALA A 75 0.56 -13.69 -13.81
C ALA A 75 1.72 -14.60 -13.35
N LEU A 76 2.05 -14.59 -12.06
CA LEU A 76 3.27 -15.16 -11.51
C LEU A 76 3.49 -16.65 -11.84
N PRO A 77 2.51 -17.56 -11.75
CA PRO A 77 2.72 -18.97 -12.12
C PRO A 77 3.03 -19.15 -13.61
N LYS A 78 2.40 -18.38 -14.50
CA LYS A 78 2.72 -18.44 -15.94
C LYS A 78 4.13 -17.89 -16.22
N ILE A 79 4.53 -16.81 -15.57
CA ILE A 79 5.89 -16.25 -15.68
C ILE A 79 6.91 -17.30 -15.21
N GLN A 80 6.68 -17.90 -14.05
CA GLN A 80 7.56 -18.94 -13.50
C GLN A 80 7.68 -20.13 -14.44
N ASN A 81 6.57 -20.59 -14.99
CA ASN A 81 6.52 -21.71 -15.91
C ASN A 81 7.22 -21.44 -17.25
N GLU A 82 7.13 -20.22 -17.78
CA GLU A 82 7.72 -19.86 -19.08
C GLU A 82 9.22 -19.57 -18.96
N LEU A 83 9.60 -18.78 -17.94
CA LEU A 83 11.00 -18.40 -17.71
C LEU A 83 11.75 -19.39 -16.83
N SER A 84 11.11 -20.48 -16.39
CA SER A 84 11.70 -21.52 -15.52
C SER A 84 12.34 -20.95 -14.25
N LEU A 85 11.62 -19.98 -13.60
CA LEU A 85 12.14 -19.30 -12.42
C LEU A 85 12.22 -20.24 -11.22
N SER A 86 13.24 -20.03 -10.36
CA SER A 86 13.27 -20.61 -9.02
C SER A 86 12.16 -20.01 -8.13
N ASP A 87 11.90 -20.56 -6.96
CA ASP A 87 10.94 -19.98 -6.02
C ASP A 87 11.41 -18.63 -5.50
N ALA A 88 12.73 -18.46 -5.31
CA ALA A 88 13.34 -17.18 -5.00
C ALA A 88 13.11 -16.16 -6.13
N GLY A 89 13.42 -16.53 -7.38
CA GLY A 89 13.21 -15.68 -8.56
C GLY A 89 11.76 -15.29 -8.76
N ARG A 90 10.84 -16.24 -8.56
CA ARG A 90 9.40 -15.98 -8.57
C ARG A 90 9.00 -14.90 -7.56
N SER A 91 9.49 -15.00 -6.32
CA SER A 91 9.22 -13.99 -5.28
C SER A 91 9.80 -12.63 -5.66
N TRP A 92 10.97 -12.59 -6.31
CA TRP A 92 11.61 -11.34 -6.74
C TRP A 92 10.80 -10.57 -7.80
N VAL A 93 10.07 -11.24 -8.66
CA VAL A 93 9.20 -10.56 -9.65
C VAL A 93 8.21 -9.60 -8.98
N ILE A 94 7.70 -9.95 -7.80
CA ILE A 94 6.76 -9.09 -7.05
C ILE A 94 7.52 -8.16 -6.10
N THR A 95 8.46 -8.70 -5.32
CA THR A 95 9.09 -7.96 -4.23
C THR A 95 10.01 -6.85 -4.73
N ALA A 96 10.67 -7.02 -5.87
CA ALA A 96 11.53 -5.99 -6.48
C ALA A 96 10.78 -4.67 -6.71
N TYR A 97 9.59 -4.73 -7.28
CA TYR A 97 8.74 -3.56 -7.47
C TYR A 97 8.35 -2.90 -6.14
N VAL A 98 7.86 -3.69 -5.18
CA VAL A 98 7.34 -3.16 -3.91
C VAL A 98 8.48 -2.59 -3.03
N LEU A 99 9.67 -3.19 -3.07
CA LEU A 99 10.85 -2.70 -2.36
C LEU A 99 11.30 -1.33 -2.84
N THR A 100 11.45 -1.16 -4.15
CA THR A 100 11.85 0.14 -4.72
C THR A 100 10.74 1.17 -4.62
N PHE A 101 9.48 0.78 -4.79
CA PHE A 101 8.33 1.66 -4.58
C PHE A 101 8.28 2.16 -3.14
N GLY A 102 8.25 1.26 -2.15
CA GLY A 102 8.15 1.63 -0.74
C GLY A 102 9.40 2.35 -0.22
N GLY A 103 10.59 1.85 -0.56
CA GLY A 103 11.85 2.41 -0.08
C GLY A 103 12.16 3.81 -0.61
N LEU A 104 11.76 4.12 -1.84
CA LEU A 104 12.02 5.42 -2.48
C LEU A 104 10.82 6.37 -2.46
N MET A 105 9.67 5.95 -1.91
CA MET A 105 8.43 6.71 -1.93
C MET A 105 8.56 8.11 -1.29
N LEU A 106 9.25 8.22 -0.14
CA LEU A 106 9.46 9.51 0.54
C LEU A 106 10.40 10.41 -0.25
N LEU A 107 11.44 9.84 -0.85
CA LEU A 107 12.36 10.58 -1.72
C LEU A 107 11.63 11.10 -2.97
N GLY A 108 10.80 10.25 -3.59
CA GLY A 108 10.01 10.62 -4.76
C GLY A 108 9.05 11.77 -4.50
N GLY A 109 8.40 11.80 -3.33
CA GLY A 109 7.55 12.93 -2.91
C GLY A 109 8.32 14.24 -2.81
N ARG A 110 9.47 14.22 -2.12
CA ARG A 110 10.34 15.40 -1.97
C ARG A 110 10.98 15.86 -3.30
N LEU A 111 11.21 14.92 -4.23
CA LEU A 111 11.71 15.25 -5.56
C LEU A 111 10.71 16.14 -6.32
N GLY A 112 9.41 15.90 -6.14
CA GLY A 112 8.35 16.75 -6.70
C GLY A 112 8.42 18.19 -6.22
N ASP A 113 8.76 18.42 -4.96
CA ASP A 113 8.86 19.75 -4.37
C ASP A 113 10.10 20.50 -4.87
N THR A 114 11.20 19.80 -5.14
CA THR A 114 12.47 20.42 -5.60
C THR A 114 12.54 20.70 -7.10
N ILE A 115 12.08 19.77 -7.93
CA ILE A 115 12.19 19.87 -9.41
C ILE A 115 10.93 20.47 -10.02
N GLY A 116 9.78 20.36 -9.31
CA GLY A 116 8.45 20.73 -9.77
C GLY A 116 7.57 19.49 -9.92
N ARG A 117 6.38 19.53 -9.34
CA ARG A 117 5.50 18.37 -9.20
C ARG A 117 5.00 17.82 -10.54
N LYS A 118 4.63 18.68 -11.48
CA LYS A 118 4.19 18.24 -12.81
C LYS A 118 5.29 17.50 -13.58
N ARG A 119 6.51 18.07 -13.62
CA ARG A 119 7.65 17.44 -14.31
C ARG A 119 7.99 16.10 -13.67
N THR A 120 8.10 16.06 -12.36
CA THR A 120 8.43 14.85 -11.59
C THR A 120 7.38 13.77 -11.82
N PHE A 121 6.09 14.12 -11.81
CA PHE A 121 5.00 13.20 -12.10
C PHE A 121 5.14 12.58 -13.52
N ILE A 122 5.34 13.43 -14.54
CA ILE A 122 5.50 12.96 -15.93
C ILE A 122 6.72 12.04 -16.08
N VAL A 123 7.85 12.38 -15.45
CA VAL A 123 9.06 11.55 -15.47
C VAL A 123 8.80 10.19 -14.78
N GLY A 124 8.13 10.18 -13.62
CA GLY A 124 7.78 8.95 -12.94
C GLY A 124 6.85 8.05 -13.75
N VAL A 125 5.79 8.62 -14.35
CA VAL A 125 4.87 7.88 -15.24
C VAL A 125 5.60 7.36 -16.48
N ALA A 126 6.48 8.16 -17.08
CA ALA A 126 7.26 7.74 -18.25
C ALA A 126 8.21 6.58 -17.91
N LEU A 127 8.91 6.67 -16.78
CA LEU A 127 9.79 5.59 -16.31
C LEU A 127 8.98 4.31 -16.04
N PHE A 128 7.83 4.42 -15.35
CA PHE A 128 6.92 3.29 -15.13
C PHE A 128 6.48 2.65 -16.45
N THR A 129 6.07 3.48 -17.43
CA THR A 129 5.59 3.00 -18.74
C THR A 129 6.68 2.30 -19.54
N ILE A 130 7.88 2.87 -19.58
CA ILE A 130 9.05 2.27 -20.25
C ILE A 130 9.41 0.94 -19.57
N SER A 131 9.45 0.92 -18.25
CA SER A 131 9.74 -0.30 -17.48
C SER A 131 8.67 -1.37 -17.70
N SER A 132 7.41 -1.00 -17.91
CA SER A 132 6.34 -1.95 -18.27
C SER A 132 6.60 -2.61 -19.62
N VAL A 133 7.12 -1.87 -20.61
CA VAL A 133 7.59 -2.46 -21.88
C VAL A 133 8.73 -3.42 -21.64
N LEU A 134 9.74 -3.02 -20.83
CA LEU A 134 10.88 -3.88 -20.50
C LEU A 134 10.43 -5.17 -19.78
N CYS A 135 9.44 -5.09 -18.87
CA CYS A 135 8.85 -6.29 -18.27
C CYS A 135 8.23 -7.21 -19.33
N ALA A 136 7.49 -6.65 -20.30
CA ALA A 136 6.80 -7.42 -21.33
C ALA A 136 7.76 -8.12 -22.30
N VAL A 137 8.94 -7.55 -22.56
CA VAL A 137 9.95 -8.13 -23.46
C VAL A 137 11.03 -8.93 -22.72
N ALA A 138 10.91 -9.11 -21.41
CA ALA A 138 11.87 -9.84 -20.61
C ALA A 138 11.99 -11.32 -21.07
N TRP A 139 13.20 -11.82 -21.14
CA TRP A 139 13.52 -13.17 -21.61
C TRP A 139 14.12 -14.09 -20.54
N ASP A 140 14.53 -13.51 -19.40
CA ASP A 140 15.08 -14.23 -18.25
C ASP A 140 14.70 -13.56 -16.92
N GLU A 141 15.07 -14.21 -15.81
CA GLU A 141 14.82 -13.73 -14.45
C GLU A 141 15.43 -12.35 -14.20
N ALA A 142 16.70 -12.17 -14.59
CA ALA A 142 17.45 -10.96 -14.28
C ALA A 142 16.86 -9.74 -14.99
N THR A 143 16.52 -9.86 -16.27
CA THR A 143 15.91 -8.78 -17.05
C THR A 143 14.55 -8.39 -16.51
N LEU A 144 13.72 -9.38 -16.11
CA LEU A 144 12.41 -9.11 -15.53
C LEU A 144 12.54 -8.43 -14.16
N VAL A 145 13.42 -8.91 -13.28
CA VAL A 145 13.63 -8.32 -11.95
C VAL A 145 14.17 -6.89 -12.05
N ILE A 146 15.15 -6.63 -12.95
CA ILE A 146 15.67 -5.26 -13.17
C ILE A 146 14.57 -4.34 -13.71
N ALA A 147 13.75 -4.81 -14.63
CA ALA A 147 12.61 -4.04 -15.14
C ALA A 147 11.60 -3.73 -14.02
N ARG A 148 11.31 -4.68 -13.13
CA ARG A 148 10.45 -4.51 -11.95
C ARG A 148 11.02 -3.51 -10.94
N LEU A 149 12.33 -3.54 -10.66
CA LEU A 149 13.02 -2.53 -9.84
C LEU A 149 12.82 -1.13 -10.44
N SER A 150 13.07 -0.98 -11.74
CA SER A 150 12.92 0.30 -12.45
C SER A 150 11.46 0.79 -12.45
N GLN A 151 10.51 -0.11 -12.59
CA GLN A 151 9.07 0.19 -12.56
C GLN A 151 8.65 0.67 -11.16
N GLY A 152 9.19 0.06 -10.09
CA GLY A 152 8.97 0.50 -8.71
C GLY A 152 9.55 1.90 -8.45
N VAL A 153 10.70 2.24 -9.02
CA VAL A 153 11.25 3.63 -8.97
C VAL A 153 10.29 4.61 -9.63
N GLY A 154 9.76 4.28 -10.83
CA GLY A 154 8.77 5.11 -11.51
C GLY A 154 7.52 5.37 -10.67
N SER A 155 6.99 4.33 -10.02
CA SER A 155 5.85 4.43 -9.10
C SER A 155 6.19 5.25 -7.85
N ALA A 156 7.38 5.07 -7.27
CA ALA A 156 7.82 5.81 -6.09
C ALA A 156 7.91 7.31 -6.34
N ILE A 157 8.24 7.71 -7.56
CA ILE A 157 8.27 9.11 -7.99
C ILE A 157 6.86 9.62 -8.29
N ALA A 158 6.06 8.87 -9.04
CA ALA A 158 4.80 9.37 -9.58
C ALA A 158 3.65 9.37 -8.55
N SER A 159 3.47 8.31 -7.73
CA SER A 159 2.33 8.18 -6.82
C SER A 159 2.26 9.28 -5.75
N PRO A 160 3.32 9.55 -4.95
CA PRO A 160 3.25 10.61 -3.94
C PRO A 160 3.17 12.00 -4.58
N THR A 161 3.84 12.20 -5.72
CA THR A 161 3.74 13.46 -6.49
C THR A 161 2.32 13.67 -7.04
N GLY A 162 1.64 12.60 -7.45
CA GLY A 162 0.24 12.62 -7.86
C GLY A 162 -0.68 13.11 -6.74
N LEU A 163 -0.55 12.55 -5.53
CA LEU A 163 -1.33 13.01 -4.37
C LEU A 163 -1.04 14.48 -4.03
N ALA A 164 0.22 14.90 -4.08
CA ALA A 164 0.60 16.30 -3.87
C ALA A 164 0.03 17.24 -4.95
N LEU A 165 -0.11 16.76 -6.21
CA LEU A 165 -0.76 17.49 -7.29
C LEU A 165 -2.25 17.66 -7.07
N VAL A 166 -2.95 16.73 -6.42
CA VAL A 166 -4.36 16.91 -6.02
C VAL A 166 -4.49 18.16 -5.15
N ALA A 167 -3.64 18.29 -4.12
CA ALA A 167 -3.69 19.41 -3.20
C ALA A 167 -3.37 20.77 -3.84
N THR A 168 -2.56 20.80 -4.91
CA THR A 168 -2.12 22.06 -5.56
C THR A 168 -2.90 22.40 -6.83
N THR A 169 -3.48 21.42 -7.51
CA THR A 169 -4.23 21.63 -8.76
C THR A 169 -5.68 22.06 -8.48
N PHE A 170 -6.26 21.51 -7.42
CA PHE A 170 -7.69 21.76 -7.12
C PHE A 170 -7.84 22.75 -5.96
N PRO A 171 -8.78 23.75 -6.09
CA PRO A 171 -9.05 24.69 -5.03
C PRO A 171 -9.61 23.97 -3.80
N LYS A 172 -9.32 24.53 -2.60
CA LYS A 172 -9.90 24.03 -1.35
C LYS A 172 -11.41 23.93 -1.43
N GLY A 173 -11.98 22.87 -0.86
CA GLY A 173 -13.42 22.63 -0.82
C GLY A 173 -13.88 21.47 -1.71
N PRO A 174 -15.14 21.45 -2.20
CA PRO A 174 -15.75 20.29 -2.86
C PRO A 174 -14.98 19.71 -4.03
N ALA A 175 -14.29 20.54 -4.81
CA ALA A 175 -13.50 20.10 -5.96
C ALA A 175 -12.28 19.26 -5.55
N ARG A 176 -11.54 19.70 -4.51
CA ARG A 176 -10.40 18.95 -3.97
C ARG A 176 -10.87 17.66 -3.31
N ASN A 177 -11.95 17.71 -2.54
CA ASN A 177 -12.54 16.54 -1.88
C ASN A 177 -12.94 15.48 -2.91
N ALA A 178 -13.60 15.89 -4.00
CA ALA A 178 -13.96 14.99 -5.09
C ALA A 178 -12.70 14.37 -5.76
N ALA A 179 -11.67 15.16 -6.04
CA ALA A 179 -10.43 14.67 -6.63
C ALA A 179 -9.70 13.68 -5.71
N THR A 180 -9.63 13.96 -4.39
CA THR A 180 -9.05 13.06 -3.38
C THR A 180 -9.86 11.76 -3.27
N ALA A 181 -11.18 11.85 -3.28
CA ALA A 181 -12.06 10.68 -3.25
C ALA A 181 -11.87 9.79 -4.49
N VAL A 182 -11.76 10.40 -5.68
CA VAL A 182 -11.47 9.66 -6.92
C VAL A 182 -10.09 9.01 -6.84
N PHE A 183 -9.07 9.73 -6.38
CA PHE A 183 -7.72 9.17 -6.20
C PHE A 183 -7.72 7.94 -5.28
N ALA A 184 -8.42 8.01 -4.15
CA ALA A 184 -8.58 6.88 -3.24
C ALA A 184 -9.38 5.71 -3.87
N ALA A 185 -10.47 6.02 -4.59
CA ALA A 185 -11.28 5.00 -5.27
C ALA A 185 -10.49 4.27 -6.37
N MET A 186 -9.55 4.95 -7.05
CA MET A 186 -8.68 4.33 -8.06
C MET A 186 -7.80 3.21 -7.49
N THR A 187 -7.50 3.24 -6.19
CA THR A 187 -6.79 2.13 -5.50
C THR A 187 -7.63 0.84 -5.52
N ALA A 188 -8.89 0.92 -5.13
CA ALA A 188 -9.78 -0.23 -5.12
C ALA A 188 -10.13 -0.71 -6.54
N ILE A 189 -10.44 0.24 -7.44
CA ILE A 189 -10.72 -0.06 -8.85
C ILE A 189 -9.50 -0.72 -9.51
N GLY A 190 -8.30 -0.18 -9.29
CA GLY A 190 -7.05 -0.72 -9.82
C GLY A 190 -6.79 -2.13 -9.34
N SER A 191 -7.03 -2.42 -8.05
CA SER A 191 -6.89 -3.76 -7.49
C SER A 191 -7.82 -4.78 -8.15
N VAL A 192 -9.10 -4.44 -8.30
CA VAL A 192 -10.08 -5.34 -8.95
C VAL A 192 -9.77 -5.49 -10.45
N MET A 193 -9.49 -4.38 -11.14
CA MET A 193 -9.13 -4.42 -12.56
C MET A 193 -7.87 -5.24 -12.80
N GLY A 194 -6.86 -5.12 -11.94
CA GLY A 194 -5.64 -5.90 -12.05
C GLY A 194 -5.89 -7.40 -11.90
N LEU A 195 -6.75 -7.80 -10.99
CA LEU A 195 -7.14 -9.20 -10.82
C LEU A 195 -7.93 -9.74 -12.02
N VAL A 196 -8.93 -9.01 -12.49
CA VAL A 196 -9.83 -9.47 -13.56
C VAL A 196 -9.21 -9.28 -14.94
N VAL A 197 -8.81 -8.05 -15.28
CA VAL A 197 -8.21 -7.74 -16.59
C VAL A 197 -6.83 -8.39 -16.70
N GLY A 198 -6.03 -8.32 -15.65
CA GLY A 198 -4.73 -8.99 -15.58
C GLY A 198 -4.86 -10.50 -15.70
N GLY A 199 -5.85 -11.10 -15.04
CA GLY A 199 -6.18 -12.52 -15.19
C GLY A 199 -6.53 -12.87 -16.62
N ALA A 200 -7.45 -12.13 -17.25
CA ALA A 200 -7.87 -12.35 -18.63
C ALA A 200 -6.71 -12.19 -19.63
N LEU A 201 -5.91 -11.14 -19.50
CA LEU A 201 -4.74 -10.92 -20.36
C LEU A 201 -3.68 -12.00 -20.16
N THR A 202 -3.49 -12.47 -18.95
CA THR A 202 -2.57 -13.55 -18.61
C THR A 202 -3.01 -14.88 -19.26
N GLU A 203 -4.30 -15.14 -19.49
CA GLU A 203 -4.74 -16.33 -20.23
C GLU A 203 -4.14 -16.39 -21.64
N VAL A 204 -4.00 -15.24 -22.30
CA VAL A 204 -3.37 -15.13 -23.63
C VAL A 204 -1.85 -15.19 -23.48
N SER A 205 -1.27 -14.24 -22.75
CA SER A 205 0.16 -14.19 -22.39
C SER A 205 0.36 -13.22 -21.23
N TRP A 206 1.21 -13.61 -20.29
CA TRP A 206 1.59 -12.73 -19.17
C TRP A 206 2.24 -11.41 -19.63
N ARG A 207 2.81 -11.36 -20.81
CA ARG A 207 3.38 -10.15 -21.40
C ARG A 207 2.35 -9.06 -21.62
N TRP A 208 1.14 -9.42 -22.03
CA TRP A 208 0.03 -8.47 -22.19
C TRP A 208 -0.39 -7.84 -20.85
N ALA A 209 -0.20 -8.57 -19.77
CA ALA A 209 -0.47 -8.07 -18.43
C ALA A 209 0.39 -6.85 -18.06
N PHE A 210 1.60 -6.76 -18.59
CA PHE A 210 2.45 -5.56 -18.45
C PHE A 210 2.21 -4.54 -19.58
N LEU A 211 1.95 -4.98 -20.80
CA LEU A 211 1.72 -4.09 -21.93
C LEU A 211 0.46 -3.23 -21.80
N VAL A 212 -0.55 -3.68 -21.06
CA VAL A 212 -1.77 -2.90 -20.80
C VAL A 212 -1.47 -1.57 -20.07
N ASN A 213 -0.39 -1.50 -19.32
CA ASN A 213 0.05 -0.28 -18.66
C ASN A 213 0.53 0.80 -19.65
N VAL A 214 0.97 0.41 -20.83
CA VAL A 214 1.60 1.32 -21.82
C VAL A 214 0.60 2.32 -22.39
N PRO A 215 -0.53 1.91 -23.00
CA PRO A 215 -1.51 2.86 -23.51
C PRO A 215 -2.07 3.77 -22.41
N ILE A 216 -2.30 3.24 -21.20
CA ILE A 216 -2.80 4.02 -20.08
C ILE A 216 -1.75 5.07 -19.67
N GLY A 217 -0.49 4.68 -19.53
CA GLY A 217 0.61 5.59 -19.17
C GLY A 217 0.82 6.69 -20.20
N LEU A 218 0.73 6.38 -21.50
CA LEU A 218 0.82 7.39 -22.57
C LEU A 218 -0.33 8.40 -22.50
N VAL A 219 -1.57 7.94 -22.29
CA VAL A 219 -2.73 8.82 -22.07
C VAL A 219 -2.50 9.73 -20.87
N MET A 220 -2.00 9.20 -19.76
CA MET A 220 -1.72 9.98 -18.55
C MET A 220 -0.64 11.04 -18.78
N ILE A 221 0.45 10.71 -19.48
CA ILE A 221 1.50 11.67 -19.84
C ILE A 221 0.91 12.81 -20.68
N TYR A 222 0.08 12.47 -21.67
CA TYR A 222 -0.60 13.46 -22.50
C TYR A 222 -1.52 14.37 -21.69
N LEU A 223 -2.39 13.79 -20.86
CA LEU A 223 -3.30 14.55 -20.00
C LEU A 223 -2.54 15.39 -18.95
N ALA A 224 -1.49 14.85 -18.36
CA ALA A 224 -0.65 15.60 -17.42
C ALA A 224 0.03 16.80 -18.07
N ARG A 225 0.53 16.66 -19.32
CA ARG A 225 1.14 17.76 -20.07
C ARG A 225 0.14 18.89 -20.36
N THR A 226 -1.10 18.55 -20.68
CA THR A 226 -2.13 19.50 -21.12
C THR A 226 -2.92 20.11 -19.97
N ALA A 227 -3.27 19.33 -18.94
CA ALA A 227 -4.19 19.74 -17.88
C ALA A 227 -3.51 20.19 -16.57
N LEU A 228 -2.29 19.70 -16.26
CA LEU A 228 -1.60 20.07 -15.03
C LEU A 228 -0.74 21.32 -15.22
N ARG A 229 -0.68 22.15 -14.16
CA ARG A 229 0.21 23.31 -14.09
C ARG A 229 1.44 22.97 -13.25
N GLU A 230 2.58 23.60 -13.58
CA GLU A 230 3.80 23.42 -12.77
C GLU A 230 3.66 24.16 -11.44
N THR A 231 4.24 23.60 -10.40
CA THR A 231 4.24 24.18 -9.05
C THR A 231 5.56 24.93 -8.80
N ASN A 232 5.51 25.87 -7.84
CA ASN A 232 6.72 26.54 -7.36
C ASN A 232 7.68 25.50 -6.78
N LYS A 233 8.97 25.72 -7.03
CA LYS A 233 10.05 24.86 -6.58
C LYS A 233 10.55 25.31 -5.23
N GLU A 234 10.74 24.37 -4.32
CA GLU A 234 11.37 24.60 -3.04
C GLU A 234 12.82 24.12 -3.08
N ARG A 235 13.74 24.96 -2.59
CA ARG A 235 15.15 24.54 -2.47
C ARG A 235 15.32 23.74 -1.19
N MET A 236 15.21 22.42 -1.28
CA MET A 236 15.50 21.50 -0.17
C MET A 236 16.65 20.57 -0.54
N LYS A 237 17.51 20.28 0.42
CA LYS A 237 18.49 19.18 0.28
C LYS A 237 17.74 17.85 0.45
N LEU A 238 17.86 16.98 -0.56
CA LEU A 238 17.28 15.64 -0.56
C LEU A 238 18.22 14.69 0.15
N ASP A 239 17.71 13.91 1.08
CA ASP A 239 18.44 12.77 1.65
C ASP A 239 18.28 11.54 0.76
N ALA A 240 18.91 11.55 -0.39
CA ALA A 240 18.93 10.41 -1.30
C ALA A 240 19.73 9.24 -0.71
N THR A 241 20.78 9.53 0.06
CA THR A 241 21.64 8.52 0.68
C THR A 241 20.86 7.68 1.70
N GLY A 242 20.07 8.31 2.58
CA GLY A 242 19.22 7.61 3.54
C GLY A 242 18.19 6.72 2.86
N ALA A 243 17.50 7.24 1.84
CA ALA A 243 16.50 6.46 1.09
C ALA A 243 17.14 5.25 0.37
N ILE A 244 18.30 5.41 -0.25
CA ILE A 244 19.02 4.32 -0.92
C ILE A 244 19.48 3.27 0.10
N LEU A 245 20.04 3.68 1.23
CA LEU A 245 20.50 2.77 2.28
C LEU A 245 19.34 1.97 2.89
N ALA A 246 18.19 2.61 3.17
CA ALA A 246 17.00 1.92 3.64
C ALA A 246 16.51 0.87 2.64
N THR A 247 16.44 1.26 1.34
CA THR A 247 16.04 0.34 0.26
C THR A 247 17.02 -0.82 0.13
N LEU A 248 18.33 -0.54 0.17
CA LEU A 248 19.38 -1.56 0.10
C LEU A 248 19.31 -2.53 1.28
N ALA A 249 19.11 -2.01 2.51
CA ALA A 249 18.98 -2.85 3.70
C ALA A 249 17.81 -3.84 3.57
N CYS A 250 16.63 -3.34 3.19
CA CYS A 250 15.46 -4.19 2.97
C CYS A 250 15.66 -5.18 1.82
N THR A 251 16.26 -4.73 0.71
CA THR A 251 16.52 -5.56 -0.47
C THR A 251 17.49 -6.70 -0.15
N ALA A 252 18.59 -6.42 0.54
CA ALA A 252 19.56 -7.43 0.94
C ALA A 252 18.99 -8.40 1.99
N ALA A 253 18.15 -7.94 2.91
CA ALA A 253 17.45 -8.80 3.86
C ALA A 253 16.47 -9.76 3.15
N VAL A 254 15.64 -9.23 2.24
CA VAL A 254 14.73 -10.05 1.43
C VAL A 254 15.50 -11.07 0.60
N PHE A 255 16.62 -10.68 0.01
CA PHE A 255 17.47 -11.59 -0.76
C PHE A 255 18.03 -12.72 0.12
N ALA A 256 18.54 -12.42 1.32
CA ALA A 256 19.05 -13.42 2.25
C ALA A 256 17.96 -14.45 2.62
N PHE A 257 16.75 -14.00 2.94
CA PHE A 257 15.63 -14.90 3.25
C PHE A 257 15.16 -15.71 2.03
N SER A 258 15.14 -15.11 0.84
CA SER A 258 14.70 -15.79 -0.38
C SER A 258 15.64 -16.92 -0.80
N ILE A 259 16.96 -16.70 -0.69
CA ILE A 259 17.96 -17.66 -1.17
C ILE A 259 18.37 -18.70 -0.10
N GLY A 260 18.15 -18.38 1.18
CA GLY A 260 18.55 -19.22 2.31
C GLY A 260 18.05 -20.67 2.23
N PRO A 261 16.77 -20.94 1.93
CA PRO A 261 16.25 -22.30 1.80
C PRO A 261 16.86 -23.09 0.63
N GLU A 262 17.17 -22.43 -0.49
CA GLU A 262 17.67 -23.09 -1.70
C GLU A 262 19.18 -23.34 -1.66
N LYS A 263 19.97 -22.38 -1.15
CA LYS A 263 21.43 -22.43 -1.13
C LYS A 263 22.00 -22.83 0.23
N GLY A 264 21.15 -22.90 1.25
CA GLY A 264 21.53 -23.16 2.63
C GLY A 264 21.75 -21.88 3.44
N TRP A 265 21.25 -21.89 4.67
CA TRP A 265 21.34 -20.74 5.60
C TRP A 265 22.78 -20.37 5.98
N MET A 266 23.69 -21.32 5.97
CA MET A 266 25.13 -21.14 6.27
C MET A 266 25.99 -20.89 5.02
N SER A 267 25.38 -20.73 3.86
CA SER A 267 26.12 -20.43 2.63
C SER A 267 26.70 -19.01 2.67
N GLY A 268 27.88 -18.83 2.04
CA GLY A 268 28.56 -17.54 2.00
C GLY A 268 27.70 -16.44 1.37
N ILE A 269 26.84 -16.78 0.40
CA ILE A 269 25.96 -15.82 -0.25
C ILE A 269 24.80 -15.38 0.68
N THR A 270 24.23 -16.31 1.46
CA THR A 270 23.16 -16.01 2.42
C THR A 270 23.69 -15.17 3.58
N ILE A 271 24.81 -15.57 4.18
CA ILE A 271 25.46 -14.82 5.26
C ILE A 271 25.94 -13.47 4.74
N GLY A 272 26.59 -13.43 3.58
CA GLY A 272 27.08 -12.18 2.98
C GLY A 272 25.97 -11.17 2.71
N SER A 273 24.83 -11.61 2.17
CA SER A 273 23.67 -10.73 1.95
C SER A 273 23.05 -10.26 3.28
N GLY A 274 23.00 -11.11 4.30
CA GLY A 274 22.58 -10.72 5.65
C GLY A 274 23.51 -9.66 6.28
N LEU A 275 24.81 -9.79 6.10
CA LEU A 275 25.79 -8.80 6.56
C LEU A 275 25.66 -7.48 5.80
N VAL A 276 25.41 -7.51 4.49
CA VAL A 276 25.13 -6.31 3.68
C VAL A 276 23.85 -5.63 4.18
N ALA A 277 22.79 -6.39 4.47
CA ALA A 277 21.56 -5.85 5.03
C ALA A 277 21.79 -5.13 6.37
N LEU A 278 22.55 -5.76 7.27
CA LEU A 278 22.89 -5.19 8.57
C LEU A 278 23.77 -3.94 8.42
N ALA A 279 24.80 -3.99 7.58
CA ALA A 279 25.71 -2.87 7.34
C ALA A 279 24.95 -1.67 6.74
N ALA A 280 24.07 -1.91 5.77
CA ALA A 280 23.23 -0.88 5.16
C ALA A 280 22.24 -0.28 6.18
N ALA A 281 21.64 -1.10 7.05
CA ALA A 281 20.74 -0.64 8.10
C ALA A 281 21.49 0.22 9.14
N VAL A 282 22.69 -0.17 9.55
CA VAL A 282 23.53 0.62 10.46
C VAL A 282 23.96 1.93 9.80
N ALA A 283 24.42 1.88 8.54
CA ALA A 283 24.76 3.08 7.78
C ALA A 283 23.57 4.02 7.60
N PHE A 284 22.37 3.49 7.34
CA PHE A 284 21.11 4.25 7.32
C PHE A 284 20.91 5.01 8.63
N VAL A 285 20.99 4.32 9.77
CA VAL A 285 20.81 4.97 11.09
C VAL A 285 21.84 6.08 11.34
N ILE A 286 23.10 5.88 10.90
CA ILE A 286 24.16 6.89 11.05
C ILE A 286 23.85 8.11 10.17
N VAL A 287 23.54 7.90 8.90
CA VAL A 287 23.24 8.98 7.94
C VAL A 287 22.02 9.77 8.39
N GLU A 288 20.92 9.12 8.77
CA GLU A 288 19.69 9.77 9.22
C GLU A 288 19.86 10.62 10.49
N ARG A 289 20.79 10.22 11.38
CA ARG A 289 21.13 11.03 12.59
C ARG A 289 21.89 12.29 12.27
N THR A 290 22.58 12.35 11.13
CA THR A 290 23.44 13.45 10.72
C THR A 290 22.84 14.29 9.59
N ALA A 291 21.79 13.78 8.91
CA ALA A 291 21.13 14.46 7.81
C ALA A 291 20.41 15.74 8.27
N GLU A 292 20.56 16.83 7.51
CA GLU A 292 19.84 18.08 7.75
C GLU A 292 18.32 17.92 7.60
N ASN A 293 17.89 17.12 6.61
CA ASN A 293 16.49 16.82 6.32
C ASN A 293 16.28 15.29 6.24
N PRO A 294 16.28 14.58 7.37
CA PRO A 294 16.21 13.13 7.38
C PRO A 294 14.91 12.62 6.71
N VAL A 295 14.99 11.49 5.99
CA VAL A 295 13.82 10.80 5.41
C VAL A 295 12.89 10.32 6.53
N VAL A 296 13.50 9.80 7.62
CA VAL A 296 12.81 9.26 8.78
C VAL A 296 13.29 9.97 10.06
N PRO A 297 12.60 11.01 10.54
CA PRO A 297 12.99 11.71 11.76
C PRO A 297 12.94 10.82 12.99
N PHE A 298 14.09 10.42 13.54
CA PHE A 298 14.15 9.49 14.67
C PHE A 298 13.49 9.99 15.95
N HIS A 299 13.29 11.30 16.12
CA HIS A 299 12.55 11.83 17.26
C HIS A 299 11.11 11.31 17.34
N LEU A 300 10.51 10.96 16.19
CA LEU A 300 9.17 10.35 16.13
C LEU A 300 9.12 8.99 16.82
N PHE A 301 10.22 8.25 16.84
CA PHE A 301 10.30 6.91 17.44
C PHE A 301 10.63 6.91 18.94
N ARG A 302 10.89 8.07 19.53
CA ARG A 302 11.15 8.16 20.99
C ARG A 302 9.92 7.85 21.83
N HIS A 303 8.72 8.08 21.31
CA HIS A 303 7.48 7.77 22.01
C HIS A 303 7.12 6.30 21.80
N ARG A 304 7.05 5.53 22.92
CA ARG A 304 6.75 4.09 22.91
C ARG A 304 5.50 3.75 22.09
N ASN A 305 4.41 4.51 22.28
CA ASN A 305 3.15 4.26 21.56
C ASN A 305 3.34 4.34 20.03
N ARG A 306 4.11 5.32 19.57
CA ARG A 306 4.35 5.53 18.13
C ARG A 306 5.30 4.48 17.57
N LEU A 307 6.35 4.12 18.31
CA LEU A 307 7.24 3.02 17.91
C LEU A 307 6.46 1.72 17.71
N VAL A 308 5.62 1.36 18.69
CA VAL A 308 4.77 0.17 18.62
C VAL A 308 3.78 0.25 17.45
N THR A 309 3.16 1.42 17.25
CA THR A 309 2.21 1.62 16.14
C THR A 309 2.89 1.46 14.78
N PHE A 310 4.06 2.05 14.57
CA PHE A 310 4.82 1.92 13.33
C PHE A 310 5.28 0.48 13.08
N SER A 311 5.74 -0.22 14.11
CA SER A 311 6.09 -1.63 14.01
C SER A 311 4.88 -2.50 13.68
N ALA A 312 3.72 -2.21 14.27
CA ALA A 312 2.47 -2.89 13.96
C ALA A 312 2.00 -2.62 12.52
N ILE A 313 2.15 -1.39 12.01
CA ILE A 313 1.83 -1.02 10.62
C ILE A 313 2.72 -1.78 9.63
N LEU A 314 4.03 -1.85 9.87
CA LEU A 314 4.97 -2.60 9.05
C LEU A 314 4.57 -4.07 8.98
N LEU A 315 4.33 -4.69 10.14
CA LEU A 315 3.99 -6.10 10.21
C LEU A 315 2.59 -6.39 9.63
N ALA A 316 1.59 -5.51 9.87
CA ALA A 316 0.24 -5.64 9.30
C ALA A 316 0.25 -5.52 7.77
N GLY A 317 1.03 -4.58 7.21
CA GLY A 317 1.26 -4.48 5.77
C GLY A 317 1.89 -5.75 5.20
N GLY A 318 2.85 -6.30 5.93
CA GLY A 318 3.48 -7.57 5.60
C GLY A 318 2.52 -8.76 5.59
N VAL A 319 1.69 -8.86 6.61
CA VAL A 319 0.67 -9.92 6.73
C VAL A 319 -0.34 -9.84 5.58
N MET A 320 -0.86 -8.65 5.30
CA MET A 320 -1.81 -8.41 4.20
C MET A 320 -1.21 -8.82 2.84
N PHE A 321 0.00 -8.38 2.56
CA PHE A 321 0.68 -8.66 1.30
C PHE A 321 1.01 -10.16 1.14
N SER A 322 1.58 -10.78 2.18
CA SER A 322 1.93 -12.20 2.18
C SER A 322 0.70 -13.08 2.00
N LEU A 323 -0.40 -12.75 2.66
CA LEU A 323 -1.66 -13.46 2.52
C LEU A 323 -2.16 -13.42 1.08
N THR A 324 -2.18 -12.23 0.47
CA THR A 324 -2.65 -12.05 -0.92
C THR A 324 -1.81 -12.87 -1.89
N VAL A 325 -0.47 -12.85 -1.74
CA VAL A 325 0.44 -13.62 -2.60
C VAL A 325 0.29 -15.12 -2.35
N CYS A 326 0.32 -15.58 -1.11
CA CYS A 326 0.23 -17.01 -0.78
C CYS A 326 -1.08 -17.63 -1.25
N ILE A 327 -2.23 -16.97 -1.03
CA ILE A 327 -3.52 -17.47 -1.53
C ILE A 327 -3.54 -17.44 -3.06
N GLY A 328 -3.04 -16.38 -3.69
CA GLY A 328 -2.97 -16.26 -5.15
C GLY A 328 -2.17 -17.39 -5.80
N LEU A 329 -1.06 -17.77 -5.19
CA LEU A 329 -0.25 -18.91 -5.62
C LEU A 329 -0.95 -20.25 -5.30
N TYR A 330 -1.47 -20.42 -4.09
CA TYR A 330 -2.13 -21.64 -3.69
C TYR A 330 -3.27 -22.04 -4.62
N VAL A 331 -4.15 -21.09 -4.97
CA VAL A 331 -5.30 -21.40 -5.84
C VAL A 331 -4.88 -21.74 -7.27
N GLN A 332 -3.76 -21.23 -7.74
CA GLN A 332 -3.25 -21.53 -9.07
C GLN A 332 -2.35 -22.78 -9.09
N ASP A 333 -1.39 -22.88 -8.17
CA ASP A 333 -0.42 -23.97 -8.13
C ASP A 333 -1.01 -25.28 -7.61
N ILE A 334 -1.87 -25.23 -6.58
CA ILE A 334 -2.43 -26.43 -5.92
C ILE A 334 -3.83 -26.77 -6.42
N LEU A 335 -4.73 -25.77 -6.52
CA LEU A 335 -6.10 -26.01 -6.98
C LEU A 335 -6.25 -25.99 -8.50
N GLY A 336 -5.19 -25.60 -9.23
CA GLY A 336 -5.17 -25.60 -10.69
C GLY A 336 -6.10 -24.55 -11.32
N TYR A 337 -6.39 -23.44 -10.62
CA TYR A 337 -7.23 -22.38 -11.18
C TYR A 337 -6.46 -21.63 -12.27
N SER A 338 -7.19 -21.28 -13.33
CA SER A 338 -6.65 -20.35 -14.32
C SER A 338 -6.43 -18.96 -13.71
N ALA A 339 -5.59 -18.15 -14.34
CA ALA A 339 -5.29 -16.81 -13.88
C ALA A 339 -6.55 -15.94 -13.72
N LEU A 340 -7.48 -16.02 -14.71
CA LEU A 340 -8.76 -15.31 -14.63
C LEU A 340 -9.64 -15.83 -13.48
N ARG A 341 -9.75 -17.15 -13.31
CA ARG A 341 -10.53 -17.74 -12.23
C ARG A 341 -9.98 -17.39 -10.86
N ALA A 342 -8.67 -17.39 -10.70
CA ALA A 342 -8.01 -16.93 -9.47
C ALA A 342 -8.29 -15.44 -9.21
N GLY A 343 -8.16 -14.58 -10.22
CA GLY A 343 -8.44 -13.15 -10.10
C GLY A 343 -9.88 -12.84 -9.70
N VAL A 344 -10.86 -13.45 -10.36
CA VAL A 344 -12.29 -13.31 -10.00
C VAL A 344 -12.56 -13.86 -8.61
N GLY A 345 -11.91 -14.97 -8.24
CA GLY A 345 -12.01 -15.57 -6.90
C GLY A 345 -11.51 -14.67 -5.76
N PHE A 346 -10.71 -13.66 -6.03
CA PHE A 346 -10.26 -12.67 -5.05
C PHE A 346 -11.23 -11.49 -4.84
N ILE A 347 -12.22 -11.28 -5.71
CA ILE A 347 -13.18 -10.16 -5.57
C ILE A 347 -13.86 -10.15 -4.19
N PRO A 348 -14.32 -11.29 -3.62
CA PRO A 348 -14.90 -11.31 -2.27
C PRO A 348 -13.95 -10.79 -1.19
N PHE A 349 -12.63 -11.03 -1.32
CA PHE A 349 -11.62 -10.46 -0.40
C PHE A 349 -11.59 -8.94 -0.43
N VAL A 350 -11.57 -8.34 -1.64
CA VAL A 350 -11.53 -6.88 -1.80
C VAL A 350 -12.79 -6.22 -1.23
N ILE A 351 -13.97 -6.81 -1.51
CA ILE A 351 -15.25 -6.34 -0.96
C ILE A 351 -15.26 -6.46 0.56
N ALA A 352 -14.85 -7.60 1.10
CA ALA A 352 -14.82 -7.87 2.52
C ALA A 352 -13.87 -6.92 3.26
N MET A 353 -12.70 -6.64 2.68
CA MET A 353 -11.75 -5.66 3.21
C MET A 353 -12.36 -4.25 3.20
N GLY A 354 -13.07 -3.86 2.13
CA GLY A 354 -13.80 -2.60 2.06
C GLY A 354 -14.88 -2.48 3.15
N ILE A 355 -15.63 -3.55 3.41
CA ILE A 355 -16.60 -3.62 4.51
C ILE A 355 -15.88 -3.45 5.86
N GLY A 356 -14.77 -4.16 6.07
CA GLY A 356 -13.98 -4.05 7.29
C GLY A 356 -13.44 -2.63 7.54
N LEU A 357 -12.95 -1.96 6.48
CA LEU A 357 -12.53 -0.55 6.53
C LEU A 357 -13.70 0.37 6.92
N GLY A 358 -14.86 0.20 6.28
CA GLY A 358 -16.06 1.00 6.56
C GLY A 358 -16.58 0.81 7.99
N VAL A 359 -16.67 -0.43 8.45
CA VAL A 359 -17.07 -0.75 9.84
C VAL A 359 -16.08 -0.15 10.83
N SER A 360 -14.77 -0.30 10.58
CA SER A 360 -13.74 0.21 11.46
C SER A 360 -13.74 1.74 11.55
N SER A 361 -13.95 2.44 10.44
CA SER A 361 -14.03 3.91 10.42
C SER A 361 -15.21 4.45 11.25
N GLN A 362 -16.32 3.73 11.33
CA GLN A 362 -17.46 4.08 12.17
C GLN A 362 -17.24 3.75 13.64
N LEU A 363 -16.57 2.63 13.92
CA LEU A 363 -16.36 2.16 15.28
C LEU A 363 -15.19 2.82 16.00
N VAL A 364 -14.24 3.41 15.28
CA VAL A 364 -13.02 4.01 15.86
C VAL A 364 -13.31 5.20 16.79
N SER A 365 -14.45 5.87 16.62
CA SER A 365 -14.94 6.92 17.51
C SER A 365 -15.51 6.39 18.83
N ARG A 366 -15.92 5.12 18.88
CA ARG A 366 -16.55 4.48 20.05
C ARG A 366 -15.63 3.54 20.81
N PHE A 367 -14.77 2.85 20.09
CA PHE A 367 -13.87 1.83 20.65
C PHE A 367 -12.41 2.26 20.53
N SER A 368 -11.60 1.85 21.49
CA SER A 368 -10.17 2.13 21.43
C SER A 368 -9.50 1.45 20.23
N PRO A 369 -8.47 2.07 19.62
CA PRO A 369 -7.76 1.51 18.47
C PRO A 369 -7.27 0.08 18.71
N ARG A 370 -6.81 -0.21 19.93
CA ARG A 370 -6.33 -1.55 20.30
C ARG A 370 -7.44 -2.61 20.21
N VAL A 371 -8.68 -2.29 20.62
CA VAL A 371 -9.80 -3.25 20.58
C VAL A 371 -10.14 -3.62 19.14
N LEU A 372 -10.20 -2.63 18.25
CA LEU A 372 -10.49 -2.86 16.83
C LEU A 372 -9.35 -3.61 16.13
N THR A 373 -8.09 -3.25 16.43
CA THR A 373 -6.92 -3.95 15.85
C THR A 373 -6.83 -5.39 16.34
N ILE A 374 -7.05 -5.64 17.62
CA ILE A 374 -7.08 -6.99 18.20
C ILE A 374 -8.25 -7.79 17.61
N GLY A 375 -9.45 -7.20 17.53
CA GLY A 375 -10.63 -7.86 16.95
C GLY A 375 -10.40 -8.26 15.49
N GLY A 376 -9.84 -7.35 14.67
CA GLY A 376 -9.43 -7.65 13.30
C GLY A 376 -8.35 -8.74 13.23
N GLY A 377 -7.37 -8.71 14.14
CA GLY A 377 -6.33 -9.73 14.27
C GLY A 377 -6.88 -11.11 14.60
N TYR A 378 -7.87 -11.19 15.51
CA TYR A 378 -8.55 -12.48 15.83
C TYR A 378 -9.35 -13.04 14.67
N LEU A 379 -10.07 -12.19 13.92
CA LEU A 379 -10.78 -12.62 12.71
C LEU A 379 -9.80 -13.18 11.68
N LEU A 380 -8.70 -12.49 11.45
CA LEU A 380 -7.66 -12.96 10.53
C LEU A 380 -7.00 -14.24 11.02
N PHE A 381 -6.66 -14.32 12.32
CA PHE A 381 -6.11 -15.54 12.93
C PHE A 381 -7.03 -16.74 12.75
N GLY A 382 -8.32 -16.60 13.07
CA GLY A 382 -9.31 -17.64 12.90
C GLY A 382 -9.45 -18.10 11.44
N ALA A 383 -9.44 -17.14 10.51
CA ALA A 383 -9.48 -17.41 9.08
C ALA A 383 -8.25 -18.21 8.60
N MET A 384 -7.05 -17.84 9.06
CA MET A 384 -5.81 -18.54 8.71
C MET A 384 -5.71 -19.92 9.35
N LEU A 385 -6.18 -20.03 10.58
CA LEU A 385 -6.25 -21.32 11.27
C LEU A 385 -7.21 -22.27 10.54
N TYR A 386 -8.39 -21.78 10.17
CA TYR A 386 -9.33 -22.56 9.36
C TYR A 386 -8.69 -23.00 8.03
N GLY A 387 -8.05 -22.06 7.30
CA GLY A 387 -7.35 -22.37 6.06
C GLY A 387 -6.26 -23.42 6.25
N SER A 388 -5.46 -23.33 7.32
CA SER A 388 -4.39 -24.30 7.59
C SER A 388 -4.91 -25.73 7.83
N PHE A 389 -6.09 -25.91 8.44
CA PHE A 389 -6.63 -27.23 8.75
C PHE A 389 -7.53 -27.81 7.66
N PHE A 390 -8.25 -26.98 6.92
CA PHE A 390 -9.28 -27.43 6.00
C PHE A 390 -8.96 -27.24 4.52
N MET A 391 -7.89 -26.51 4.18
CA MET A 391 -7.44 -26.39 2.81
C MET A 391 -6.61 -27.61 2.40
N HIS A 392 -6.97 -28.20 1.25
CA HIS A 392 -6.29 -29.33 0.63
C HIS A 392 -6.62 -29.39 -0.86
N ARG A 393 -5.89 -30.20 -1.62
CA ARG A 393 -6.17 -30.44 -3.05
C ARG A 393 -7.62 -30.91 -3.23
N GLY A 394 -8.33 -30.29 -4.16
CA GLY A 394 -9.72 -30.63 -4.47
C GLY A 394 -10.76 -29.96 -3.57
N VAL A 395 -10.37 -29.11 -2.63
CA VAL A 395 -11.32 -28.36 -1.80
C VAL A 395 -12.23 -27.49 -2.67
N PRO A 396 -13.57 -27.47 -2.43
CA PRO A 396 -14.47 -26.63 -3.18
C PRO A 396 -14.26 -25.14 -2.85
N TYR A 397 -14.48 -24.28 -3.86
CA TYR A 397 -14.36 -22.83 -3.66
C TYR A 397 -15.32 -22.34 -2.56
N PHE A 398 -16.59 -22.74 -2.60
CA PHE A 398 -17.57 -22.44 -1.56
C PHE A 398 -17.94 -23.71 -0.80
N PRO A 399 -17.98 -23.66 0.53
CA PRO A 399 -17.66 -22.53 1.42
C PRO A 399 -16.17 -22.42 1.81
N ASN A 400 -15.37 -23.44 1.56
CA ASN A 400 -14.08 -23.69 2.21
C ASN A 400 -13.00 -22.64 1.90
N LEU A 401 -12.99 -22.11 0.67
CA LEU A 401 -12.02 -21.10 0.28
C LEU A 401 -12.56 -19.67 0.50
N VAL A 402 -13.85 -19.45 0.19
CA VAL A 402 -14.49 -18.13 0.30
C VAL A 402 -14.60 -17.65 1.73
N MET A 403 -14.98 -18.52 2.66
CA MET A 403 -15.20 -18.13 4.07
C MET A 403 -13.93 -17.54 4.71
N PRO A 404 -12.75 -18.21 4.70
CA PRO A 404 -11.55 -17.63 5.27
C PRO A 404 -11.07 -16.37 4.51
N ILE A 405 -11.28 -16.30 3.19
CA ILE A 405 -10.96 -15.12 2.39
C ILE A 405 -11.81 -13.92 2.84
N VAL A 406 -13.11 -14.09 3.03
CA VAL A 406 -14.02 -13.01 3.47
C VAL A 406 -13.73 -12.61 4.91
N VAL A 407 -13.65 -13.58 5.83
CA VAL A 407 -13.39 -13.30 7.26
C VAL A 407 -12.01 -12.64 7.44
N GLY A 408 -10.98 -13.13 6.74
CA GLY A 408 -9.65 -12.55 6.76
C GLY A 408 -9.61 -11.13 6.17
N GLY A 409 -10.35 -10.89 5.07
CA GLY A 409 -10.49 -9.57 4.46
C GLY A 409 -11.12 -8.55 5.42
N ILE A 410 -12.23 -8.90 6.08
CA ILE A 410 -12.86 -8.07 7.12
C ILE A 410 -11.86 -7.79 8.24
N GLY A 411 -11.16 -8.81 8.73
CA GLY A 411 -10.18 -8.68 9.80
C GLY A 411 -9.05 -7.69 9.48
N ILE A 412 -8.50 -7.77 8.26
CA ILE A 412 -7.47 -6.84 7.78
C ILE A 412 -8.05 -5.42 7.69
N GLY A 413 -9.22 -5.24 7.07
CA GLY A 413 -9.88 -3.94 6.95
C GLY A 413 -10.13 -3.30 8.32
N MET A 414 -10.55 -4.08 9.32
CA MET A 414 -10.77 -3.61 10.68
C MET A 414 -9.48 -3.17 11.38
N ALA A 415 -8.33 -3.74 11.07
CA ALA A 415 -7.07 -3.38 11.73
C ALA A 415 -6.38 -2.15 11.09
N VAL A 416 -6.57 -1.91 9.79
CA VAL A 416 -5.83 -0.86 9.05
C VAL A 416 -6.19 0.55 9.52
N VAL A 417 -7.49 0.86 9.67
CA VAL A 417 -7.95 2.22 10.04
C VAL A 417 -7.42 2.64 11.42
N PRO A 418 -7.62 1.86 12.51
CA PRO A 418 -7.14 2.28 13.82
C PRO A 418 -5.61 2.38 13.91
N LEU A 419 -4.87 1.55 13.20
CA LEU A 419 -3.41 1.65 13.12
C LEU A 419 -2.97 2.93 12.42
N THR A 420 -3.58 3.27 11.29
CA THR A 420 -3.26 4.49 10.54
C THR A 420 -3.57 5.75 11.35
N LEU A 421 -4.73 5.81 12.01
CA LEU A 421 -5.12 6.93 12.86
C LEU A 421 -4.25 7.02 14.12
N SER A 422 -3.85 5.89 14.70
CA SER A 422 -2.92 5.86 15.84
C SER A 422 -1.53 6.39 15.48
N ALA A 423 -1.09 6.25 14.24
CA ALA A 423 0.19 6.80 13.82
C ALA A 423 0.21 8.33 13.90
N ILE A 424 -0.89 8.98 13.51
CA ILE A 424 -1.03 10.45 13.50
C ILE A 424 -1.61 11.02 14.80
N ALA A 425 -2.07 10.18 15.73
CA ALA A 425 -2.61 10.63 17.00
C ALA A 425 -1.52 11.32 17.84
N GLY A 426 -1.84 12.49 18.39
CA GLY A 426 -0.94 13.26 19.27
C GLY A 426 0.26 13.87 18.56
N VAL A 427 0.21 14.12 17.24
CA VAL A 427 1.20 14.92 16.50
C VAL A 427 0.66 16.30 16.19
N GLY A 428 1.55 17.27 16.03
CA GLY A 428 1.18 18.61 15.55
C GLY A 428 0.70 18.57 14.09
N PHE A 429 -0.10 19.56 13.71
CA PHE A 429 -0.70 19.64 12.36
C PHE A 429 0.35 19.60 11.24
N ASP A 430 1.50 20.22 11.45
CA ASP A 430 2.64 20.26 10.53
C ASP A 430 3.30 18.89 10.31
N GLN A 431 3.13 17.96 11.26
CA GLN A 431 3.75 16.63 11.23
C GLN A 431 2.83 15.53 10.72
N ILE A 432 1.51 15.78 10.56
CA ILE A 432 0.56 14.76 10.11
C ILE A 432 0.93 14.21 8.73
N GLY A 433 1.29 15.08 7.78
CA GLY A 433 1.73 14.68 6.45
C GLY A 433 2.98 13.78 6.47
N PRO A 434 4.10 14.23 7.05
CA PRO A 434 5.31 13.42 7.20
C PRO A 434 5.07 12.08 7.90
N VAL A 435 4.31 12.07 9.01
CA VAL A 435 4.02 10.84 9.78
C VAL A 435 3.16 9.86 8.97
N SER A 436 2.16 10.36 8.24
CA SER A 436 1.33 9.52 7.35
C SER A 436 2.16 8.91 6.22
N ALA A 437 3.09 9.68 5.65
CA ALA A 437 3.97 9.19 4.59
C ALA A 437 4.92 8.09 5.10
N ILE A 438 5.48 8.24 6.32
CA ILE A 438 6.28 7.21 6.99
C ILE A 438 5.45 5.95 7.24
N ALA A 439 4.20 6.10 7.71
CA ALA A 439 3.31 4.96 7.94
C ALA A 439 3.05 4.16 6.64
N LEU A 440 2.78 4.85 5.52
CA LEU A 440 2.61 4.23 4.21
C LEU A 440 3.88 3.55 3.69
N MET A 441 5.04 4.18 3.89
CA MET A 441 6.34 3.58 3.55
C MET A 441 6.57 2.29 4.34
N LEU A 442 6.36 2.31 5.66
CA LEU A 442 6.53 1.14 6.52
C LEU A 442 5.55 0.02 6.14
N GLN A 443 4.30 0.36 5.86
CA GLN A 443 3.31 -0.60 5.37
C GLN A 443 3.77 -1.26 4.06
N SER A 444 4.29 -0.49 3.12
CA SER A 444 4.79 -1.00 1.85
C SER A 444 6.04 -1.87 2.01
N LEU A 445 7.02 -1.45 2.81
CA LEU A 445 8.25 -2.23 3.05
C LEU A 445 7.99 -3.51 3.86
N GLY A 446 6.98 -3.50 4.73
CA GLY A 446 6.55 -4.69 5.47
C GLY A 446 6.15 -5.85 4.54
N GLY A 447 5.53 -5.54 3.38
CA GLY A 447 5.11 -6.52 2.39
C GLY A 447 6.22 -7.49 2.00
N PRO A 448 7.26 -7.04 1.32
CA PRO A 448 8.37 -7.88 0.90
C PRO A 448 9.12 -8.58 2.04
N LEU A 449 9.31 -7.88 3.18
CA LEU A 449 10.04 -8.43 4.32
C LEU A 449 9.32 -9.63 4.94
N VAL A 450 8.03 -9.51 5.21
CA VAL A 450 7.24 -10.61 5.80
C VAL A 450 7.05 -11.72 4.77
N LEU A 451 6.76 -11.36 3.51
CA LEU A 451 6.61 -12.37 2.44
C LEU A 451 7.88 -13.21 2.29
N ALA A 452 9.06 -12.60 2.31
CA ALA A 452 10.33 -13.34 2.20
C ALA A 452 10.49 -14.39 3.32
N VAL A 453 10.11 -14.04 4.56
CA VAL A 453 10.13 -14.98 5.68
C VAL A 453 9.10 -16.10 5.47
N ILE A 454 7.87 -15.78 5.07
CA ILE A 454 6.81 -16.77 4.85
C ILE A 454 7.19 -17.71 3.69
N GLN A 455 7.70 -17.18 2.58
CA GLN A 455 8.17 -17.99 1.45
C GLN A 455 9.35 -18.86 1.84
N ALA A 456 10.29 -18.36 2.64
CA ALA A 456 11.40 -19.15 3.16
C ALA A 456 10.91 -20.34 4.01
N VAL A 457 9.88 -20.13 4.82
CA VAL A 457 9.23 -21.20 5.61
C VAL A 457 8.56 -22.23 4.68
N ILE A 458 7.77 -21.76 3.69
CA ILE A 458 7.10 -22.63 2.73
C ILE A 458 8.14 -23.48 1.97
N THR A 459 9.16 -22.84 1.39
CA THR A 459 10.20 -23.54 0.62
C THR A 459 10.98 -24.53 1.50
N SER A 460 11.40 -24.12 2.71
CA SER A 460 12.10 -25.02 3.65
C SER A 460 11.22 -26.22 4.03
N ARG A 461 9.93 -26.00 4.26
CA ARG A 461 8.98 -27.07 4.60
C ARG A 461 8.74 -28.01 3.43
N THR A 462 8.63 -27.47 2.20
CA THR A 462 8.51 -28.27 0.97
C THR A 462 9.69 -29.20 0.82
N LEU A 463 10.92 -28.69 0.94
CA LEU A 463 12.16 -29.47 0.84
C LEU A 463 12.25 -30.52 1.95
N TYR A 464 11.89 -30.15 3.18
CA TYR A 464 11.89 -31.10 4.31
C TYR A 464 10.94 -32.28 4.10
N LEU A 465 9.81 -32.08 3.43
CA LEU A 465 8.83 -33.12 3.10
C LEU A 465 9.19 -33.94 1.84
N GLY A 466 10.37 -33.74 1.27
CA GLY A 466 10.82 -34.44 0.06
C GLY A 466 10.28 -33.83 -1.23
N GLY A 467 9.73 -32.61 -1.17
CA GLY A 467 9.36 -31.83 -2.33
C GLY A 467 10.55 -31.20 -3.04
N THR A 468 10.28 -30.42 -4.07
CA THR A 468 11.29 -29.69 -4.85
C THR A 468 10.89 -28.24 -5.02
N THR A 469 11.83 -27.38 -5.41
CA THR A 469 11.60 -25.98 -5.78
C THR A 469 11.40 -25.86 -7.30
N GLY A 470 10.80 -24.75 -7.73
CA GLY A 470 10.63 -24.41 -9.14
C GLY A 470 9.22 -24.64 -9.67
N PRO A 471 9.05 -24.64 -11.00
CA PRO A 471 7.73 -24.65 -11.63
C PRO A 471 6.91 -25.90 -11.33
N VAL A 472 5.68 -25.72 -10.87
CA VAL A 472 4.74 -26.80 -10.49
C VAL A 472 4.47 -27.77 -11.65
N LYS A 473 4.53 -27.32 -12.90
CA LYS A 473 4.32 -28.18 -14.08
C LYS A 473 5.31 -29.35 -14.19
N PHE A 474 6.44 -29.30 -13.48
CA PHE A 474 7.45 -30.35 -13.47
C PHE A 474 7.38 -31.23 -12.21
N MET A 475 6.47 -30.92 -11.28
CA MET A 475 6.32 -31.65 -10.03
C MET A 475 5.46 -32.89 -10.21
N ASN A 476 5.84 -33.98 -9.57
CA ASN A 476 5.02 -35.18 -9.44
C ASN A 476 4.01 -35.02 -8.28
N ASP A 477 3.06 -35.96 -8.14
CA ASP A 477 2.01 -35.90 -7.12
C ASP A 477 2.53 -35.86 -5.68
N VAL A 478 3.66 -36.50 -5.39
CA VAL A 478 4.29 -36.51 -4.06
C VAL A 478 4.88 -35.12 -3.76
N GLN A 479 5.56 -34.54 -4.73
CA GLN A 479 6.14 -33.18 -4.60
C GLN A 479 5.06 -32.13 -4.47
N LEU A 480 3.97 -32.29 -5.21
CA LEU A 480 2.82 -31.37 -5.14
C LEU A 480 2.07 -31.50 -3.80
N ALA A 481 1.98 -32.70 -3.23
CA ALA A 481 1.44 -32.91 -1.88
C ALA A 481 2.36 -32.27 -0.81
N ALA A 482 3.67 -32.35 -0.97
CA ALA A 482 4.61 -31.68 -0.08
C ALA A 482 4.43 -30.15 -0.12
N LEU A 483 4.24 -29.60 -1.33
CA LEU A 483 3.99 -28.16 -1.53
C LEU A 483 2.65 -27.72 -0.92
N ASP A 484 1.57 -28.52 -1.08
CA ASP A 484 0.25 -28.27 -0.46
C ASP A 484 0.36 -28.16 1.07
N HIS A 485 1.01 -29.15 1.70
CA HIS A 485 1.29 -29.12 3.14
C HIS A 485 2.18 -27.95 3.56
N ALA A 486 3.12 -27.52 2.72
CA ALA A 486 3.96 -26.38 3.02
C ALA A 486 3.20 -25.06 2.96
N TYR A 487 2.28 -24.87 2.02
CA TYR A 487 1.40 -23.70 1.97
C TYR A 487 0.49 -23.61 3.19
N THR A 488 -0.17 -24.73 3.57
CA THR A 488 -1.04 -24.76 4.76
C THR A 488 -0.25 -24.49 6.04
N TYR A 489 0.99 -24.98 6.12
CA TYR A 489 1.92 -24.65 7.22
C TYR A 489 2.32 -23.16 7.19
N GLY A 490 2.54 -22.59 6.01
CA GLY A 490 2.82 -21.16 5.83
C GLY A 490 1.70 -20.25 6.35
N LEU A 491 0.42 -20.67 6.22
CA LEU A 491 -0.71 -19.94 6.79
C LEU A 491 -0.65 -19.84 8.32
N LEU A 492 -0.09 -20.83 9.03
CA LEU A 492 0.13 -20.75 10.48
C LEU A 492 1.14 -19.66 10.86
N TRP A 493 2.16 -19.44 10.03
CA TRP A 493 3.13 -18.37 10.24
C TRP A 493 2.51 -17.00 9.99
N VAL A 494 1.64 -16.87 8.98
CA VAL A 494 0.84 -15.66 8.76
C VAL A 494 -0.09 -15.42 9.96
N ALA A 495 -0.73 -16.46 10.49
CA ALA A 495 -1.55 -16.39 11.70
C ALA A 495 -0.71 -15.93 12.92
N GLY A 496 0.49 -16.48 13.08
CA GLY A 496 1.43 -16.07 14.12
C GLY A 496 1.82 -14.60 14.02
N ALA A 497 2.11 -14.12 12.81
CA ALA A 497 2.37 -12.69 12.56
C ALA A 497 1.16 -11.80 12.90
N ALA A 498 -0.06 -12.25 12.60
CA ALA A 498 -1.29 -11.53 12.98
C ALA A 498 -1.47 -11.45 14.51
N ILE A 499 -1.14 -12.52 15.26
CA ILE A 499 -1.12 -12.51 16.73
C ILE A 499 -0.09 -11.49 17.25
N ILE A 500 1.09 -11.43 16.64
CA ILE A 500 2.12 -10.46 17.04
C ILE A 500 1.60 -9.02 16.86
N VAL A 501 0.92 -8.73 15.73
CA VAL A 501 0.26 -7.42 15.51
C VAL A 501 -0.78 -7.15 16.60
N GLY A 502 -1.63 -8.12 16.93
CA GLY A 502 -2.60 -8.02 18.02
C GLY A 502 -1.93 -7.79 19.37
N GLY A 503 -0.83 -8.50 19.66
CA GLY A 503 -0.02 -8.31 20.87
C GLY A 503 0.61 -6.92 20.96
N MET A 504 1.13 -6.41 19.83
CA MET A 504 1.62 -5.01 19.74
C MET A 504 0.49 -4.02 20.00
N ALA A 505 -0.72 -4.28 19.52
CA ALA A 505 -1.87 -3.40 19.73
C ALA A 505 -2.23 -3.22 21.21
N LEU A 506 -1.93 -4.19 22.08
CA LEU A 506 -2.10 -4.05 23.55
C LEU A 506 -1.29 -2.90 24.12
N PHE A 507 -0.15 -2.58 23.51
CA PHE A 507 0.73 -1.51 23.96
C PHE A 507 0.41 -0.15 23.30
N ILE A 508 -0.60 -0.06 22.43
CA ILE A 508 -1.11 1.19 21.86
C ILE A 508 -2.00 1.87 22.91
N GLY A 509 -1.48 2.91 23.54
CA GLY A 509 -2.13 3.60 24.67
C GLY A 509 -3.04 4.78 24.27
N TYR A 510 -3.40 4.93 22.98
CA TYR A 510 -4.26 6.03 22.55
C TYR A 510 -5.73 5.77 22.91
N THR A 511 -6.41 6.85 23.37
CA THR A 511 -7.85 6.81 23.69
C THR A 511 -8.70 6.98 22.43
N PRO A 512 -9.98 6.52 22.44
CA PRO A 512 -10.90 6.75 21.32
C PRO A 512 -11.04 8.25 20.96
N GLN A 513 -11.05 9.12 21.96
CA GLN A 513 -11.14 10.56 21.77
C GLN A 513 -9.95 11.16 21.03
N GLN A 514 -8.72 10.71 21.36
CA GLN A 514 -7.51 11.16 20.66
C GLN A 514 -7.49 10.72 19.20
N VAL A 515 -7.99 9.53 18.92
CA VAL A 515 -8.06 8.98 17.54
C VAL A 515 -9.20 9.58 16.74
N ALA A 516 -10.36 9.82 17.37
CA ALA A 516 -11.47 10.55 16.74
C ALA A 516 -11.04 11.98 16.36
N HIS A 517 -10.36 12.67 17.28
CA HIS A 517 -9.81 14.00 16.97
C HIS A 517 -8.77 13.95 15.84
N ALA A 518 -7.89 12.94 15.80
CA ALA A 518 -6.95 12.76 14.70
C ALA A 518 -7.65 12.49 13.36
N GLN A 519 -8.79 11.80 13.38
CA GLN A 519 -9.63 11.59 12.21
C GLN A 519 -10.27 12.90 11.74
N GLU A 520 -10.89 13.67 12.63
CA GLU A 520 -11.50 14.97 12.32
C GLU A 520 -10.47 15.93 11.71
N VAL A 521 -9.28 15.98 12.31
CA VAL A 521 -8.17 16.83 11.82
C VAL A 521 -7.71 16.38 10.45
N LYS A 522 -7.55 15.07 10.23
CA LYS A 522 -7.18 14.53 8.91
C LYS A 522 -8.23 14.85 7.87
N GLU A 523 -9.51 14.66 8.18
CA GLU A 523 -10.63 14.99 7.30
C GLU A 523 -10.66 16.50 6.98
N ALA A 524 -10.39 17.37 7.98
CA ALA A 524 -10.31 18.82 7.77
C ALA A 524 -9.12 19.23 6.90
N ILE A 525 -7.95 18.57 7.06
CA ILE A 525 -6.78 18.78 6.18
C ILE A 525 -7.10 18.31 4.76
N ASP A 526 -7.68 17.12 4.60
CA ASP A 526 -8.05 16.56 3.30
C ASP A 526 -9.13 17.43 2.62
N ALA A 527 -10.04 18.01 3.42
CA ALA A 527 -11.03 18.98 2.96
C ALA A 527 -10.41 20.36 2.66
N GLY A 528 -9.21 20.64 3.15
CA GLY A 528 -8.54 21.92 2.99
C GLY A 528 -9.16 23.03 3.87
N GLU A 529 -9.74 22.68 5.00
CA GLU A 529 -10.29 23.60 6.00
C GLU A 529 -9.22 24.09 6.97
N LEU A 530 -8.10 23.37 7.06
CA LEU A 530 -6.92 23.68 7.86
C LEU A 530 -5.70 23.95 6.98
#